data_4e14d0308a1fce99291a9a5ab81a3e4c
#
_entry.id   4e14d0308a1fce99291a9a5ab81a3e4c
#
_cell.length_a   1.000
_cell.length_b   1.000
_cell.length_c   1.000
_cell.angle_alpha   90.00
_cell.angle_beta   90.00
_cell.angle_gamma   90.00
#
_symmetry.space_group_name_H-M   'P 1'
#
loop_
_entity.id
_entity.type
_entity.pdbx_description
1 polymer ?
#
loop_
_entity_poly.entity_id
_entity_poly.type
_entity_poly.pdbx_seq_one_letter_code
_entity_poly.pdbx_strand_id
1 'polypeptide(L)' 'MKFWTLLSGTSYIASISNPSYTQNPFCAVKYESIKKADIAANEWKRKYGLPVMVHVILEEDYERLAHQGFYSENL' A
#
# COMPACT_ATOMS: atom_id res chain seq x y z
N MET A 1 2.51 -3.13 -15.92
CA MET A 1 3.30 -2.58 -14.81
C MET A 1 2.74 -3.04 -13.48
N LYS A 2 3.59 -3.22 -12.50
CA LYS A 2 3.16 -3.59 -11.16
C LYS A 2 3.97 -2.82 -10.12
N PHE A 3 3.41 -2.65 -8.95
CA PHE A 3 4.14 -2.10 -7.82
C PHE A 3 3.72 -2.82 -6.54
N TRP A 4 4.51 -2.64 -5.50
CA TRP A 4 4.26 -3.26 -4.20
C TRP A 4 3.84 -2.19 -3.21
N THR A 5 2.93 -2.57 -2.33
CA THR A 5 2.45 -1.71 -1.26
C THR A 5 2.43 -2.50 0.04
N LEU A 6 2.00 -1.86 1.11
CA LEU A 6 1.91 -2.49 2.42
C LEU A 6 0.45 -2.54 2.85
N LEU A 7 0.07 -3.69 3.38
CA LEU A 7 -1.29 -3.95 3.85
C LEU A 7 -1.23 -4.36 5.32
N SER A 8 -2.00 -3.69 6.16
CA SER A 8 -2.13 -4.01 7.57
C SER A 8 -3.58 -4.35 7.86
N GLY A 9 -3.86 -5.63 8.09
CA GLY A 9 -5.23 -6.10 8.20
C GLY A 9 -5.98 -5.92 6.89
N THR A 10 -7.03 -5.12 6.89
CA THR A 10 -7.85 -4.84 5.71
C THR A 10 -7.59 -3.48 5.10
N SER A 11 -6.60 -2.75 5.63
CA SER A 11 -6.30 -1.39 5.18
C SER A 11 -4.88 -1.31 4.63
N TYR A 12 -4.71 -0.48 3.61
CA TYR A 12 -3.38 -0.15 3.11
C TYR A 12 -2.73 0.89 3.99
N ILE A 13 -1.40 0.90 4.02
CA ILE A 13 -0.65 1.94 4.71
C ILE A 13 -0.47 3.11 3.74
N ALA A 14 -0.92 4.28 4.16
CA ALA A 14 -0.82 5.49 3.33
C ALA A 14 0.45 6.28 3.62
N SER A 15 0.97 6.20 4.84
CA SER A 15 2.20 6.88 5.21
C SER A 15 2.86 6.15 6.38
N ILE A 16 4.19 6.06 6.35
CA ILE A 16 4.97 5.44 7.42
C ILE A 16 5.48 6.50 8.40
N SER A 17 5.97 7.61 7.91
CA SER A 17 6.54 8.66 8.76
C SER A 17 5.48 9.34 9.62
N ASN A 18 4.28 9.51 9.07
CA ASN A 18 3.12 10.01 9.78
C ASN A 18 2.05 8.93 9.64
N PRO A 19 2.02 7.95 10.55
CA PRO A 19 1.26 6.71 10.30
C PRO A 19 -0.20 6.97 9.99
N SER A 20 -0.61 6.48 8.84
CA SER A 20 -1.99 6.61 8.39
C SER A 20 -2.36 5.42 7.51
N TYR A 21 -3.65 5.15 7.43
CA TYR A 21 -4.21 4.04 6.68
C TYR A 21 -5.20 4.54 5.65
N THR A 22 -5.41 3.74 4.61
CA THR A 22 -6.39 4.06 3.58
C THR A 22 -7.02 2.78 3.05
N GLN A 23 -8.28 2.88 2.66
CA GLN A 23 -8.96 1.80 1.93
C GLN A 23 -8.75 1.95 0.43
N ASN A 24 -8.22 3.09 -0.01
CA ASN A 24 -8.03 3.39 -1.42
C ASN A 24 -6.61 3.01 -1.84
N PRO A 25 -6.43 1.99 -2.68
CA PRO A 25 -5.09 1.56 -3.11
C PRO A 25 -4.32 2.64 -3.88
N PHE A 26 -5.01 3.62 -4.46
CA PHE A 26 -4.34 4.74 -5.13
C PHE A 26 -3.65 5.67 -4.14
N CYS A 27 -4.10 5.69 -2.89
CA CYS A 27 -3.50 6.50 -1.83
C CYS A 27 -2.40 5.77 -1.07
N ALA A 28 -2.24 4.46 -1.30
CA ALA A 28 -1.29 3.65 -0.57
C ALA A 28 0.15 3.96 -0.96
N VAL A 29 1.09 3.69 -0.06
CA VAL A 29 2.51 3.79 -0.39
C VAL A 29 2.85 2.81 -1.50
N LYS A 30 3.80 3.20 -2.37
CA LYS A 30 4.17 2.42 -3.55
C LYS A 30 5.67 2.20 -3.60
N TYR A 31 6.07 0.98 -3.92
CA TYR A 31 7.48 0.60 -4.04
C TYR A 31 7.70 -0.10 -5.38
N GLU A 32 8.84 0.16 -6.00
CA GLU A 32 9.18 -0.37 -7.32
C GLU A 32 9.57 -1.84 -7.29
N SER A 33 9.97 -2.34 -6.12
CA SER A 33 10.44 -3.72 -6.00
C SER A 33 9.98 -4.30 -4.67
N ILE A 34 9.90 -5.63 -4.65
CA ILE A 34 9.55 -6.35 -3.42
C ILE A 34 10.58 -6.11 -2.34
N LYS A 35 11.85 -5.95 -2.72
CA LYS A 35 12.93 -5.69 -1.77
C LYS A 35 12.72 -4.38 -1.03
N LYS A 36 12.37 -3.32 -1.76
CA LYS A 36 12.09 -2.02 -1.16
C LYS A 36 10.87 -2.08 -0.26
N ALA A 37 9.84 -2.80 -0.68
CA ALA A 37 8.64 -2.99 0.13
C ALA A 37 8.94 -3.76 1.41
N ASP A 38 9.79 -4.81 1.33
CA ASP A 38 10.20 -5.59 2.50
C ASP A 38 10.96 -4.73 3.51
N ILE A 39 11.85 -3.87 3.03
CA ILE A 39 12.60 -2.96 3.89
C ILE A 39 11.64 -2.04 4.62
N ALA A 40 10.67 -1.47 3.91
CA ALA A 40 9.67 -0.60 4.51
C ALA A 40 8.77 -1.35 5.49
N ALA A 41 8.40 -2.59 5.18
CA ALA A 41 7.60 -3.42 6.08
C ALA A 41 8.34 -3.70 7.39
N ASN A 42 9.63 -4.02 7.31
CA ASN A 42 10.44 -4.26 8.49
C ASN A 42 10.60 -3.00 9.34
N GLU A 43 10.74 -1.85 8.70
CA GLU A 43 10.80 -0.57 9.39
C GLU A 43 9.50 -0.29 10.13
N TRP A 44 8.37 -0.54 9.48
CA TRP A 44 7.04 -0.40 10.09
C TRP A 44 6.91 -1.26 11.33
N LYS A 45 7.26 -2.56 11.20
CA LYS A 45 7.18 -3.50 12.31
C LYS A 45 8.05 -3.08 13.49
N ARG A 46 9.26 -2.63 13.19
CA ARG A 46 10.20 -2.19 14.22
C ARG A 46 9.73 -0.92 14.90
N LYS A 47 9.19 0.01 14.13
CA LYS A 47 8.79 1.32 14.63
C LYS A 47 7.47 1.28 15.41
N TYR A 48 6.51 0.51 14.94
CA TYR A 48 5.15 0.51 15.50
C TYR A 48 4.76 -0.81 16.15
N GLY A 49 5.49 -1.86 15.91
CA GLY A 49 5.18 -3.18 16.47
C GLY A 49 3.91 -3.80 15.93
N LEU A 50 3.41 -3.34 14.80
CA LEU A 50 2.17 -3.82 14.21
C LEU A 50 2.46 -4.72 13.01
N PRO A 51 1.65 -5.77 12.80
CA PRO A 51 1.84 -6.66 11.66
C PRO A 51 1.54 -5.95 10.34
N VAL A 52 2.29 -6.31 9.31
CA VAL A 52 2.10 -5.75 7.98
C VAL A 52 2.53 -6.79 6.95
N MET A 53 1.86 -6.78 5.79
CA MET A 53 2.17 -7.67 4.68
C MET A 53 2.53 -6.85 3.45
N VAL A 54 3.48 -7.36 2.66
CA VAL A 54 3.76 -6.81 1.34
C VAL A 54 2.69 -7.34 0.39
N HIS A 55 2.09 -6.43 -0.37
CA HIS A 55 1.01 -6.76 -1.30
C HIS A 55 1.35 -6.18 -2.67
N VAL A 56 1.15 -6.97 -3.72
CA VAL A 56 1.42 -6.52 -5.08
C VAL A 56 0.13 -6.02 -5.73
N ILE A 57 0.23 -4.89 -6.40
CA ILE A 57 -0.87 -4.32 -7.18
C ILE A 57 -0.43 -4.29 -8.64
N LEU A 58 -1.21 -4.91 -9.51
CA LEU A 58 -0.99 -4.91 -10.94
C LEU A 58 -1.72 -3.72 -11.57
N GLU A 59 -1.22 -3.26 -12.70
CA GLU A 59 -1.84 -2.14 -13.42
C GLU A 59 -3.31 -2.43 -13.77
N GLU A 60 -3.58 -3.65 -14.20
CA GLU A 60 -4.94 -4.09 -14.51
C GLU A 60 -5.85 -4.07 -13.29
N ASP A 61 -5.29 -4.25 -12.09
CA ASP A 61 -6.05 -4.15 -10.85
C ASP A 61 -6.48 -2.72 -10.58
N TYR A 62 -5.66 -1.75 -10.97
CA TYR A 62 -6.01 -0.35 -10.86
C TYR A 62 -7.27 -0.03 -11.65
N GLU A 63 -7.33 -0.48 -12.90
CA GLU A 63 -8.50 -0.23 -13.73
C GLU A 63 -9.75 -0.84 -13.13
N ARG A 64 -9.65 -2.08 -12.65
CA ARG A 64 -10.76 -2.76 -12.02
C ARG A 64 -11.22 -2.03 -10.76
N LEU A 65 -10.27 -1.58 -9.95
CA LEU A 65 -10.59 -0.86 -8.70
C LEU A 65 -11.21 0.50 -8.99
N ALA A 66 -10.77 1.16 -10.04
CA ALA A 66 -11.38 2.43 -10.46
C ALA A 66 -12.85 2.22 -10.82
N HIS A 67 -13.17 1.14 -11.53
CA HIS A 67 -14.55 0.80 -11.85
C HIS A 67 -15.38 0.46 -10.62
N GLN A 68 -14.74 0.04 -9.54
CA GLN A 68 -15.40 -0.25 -8.28
C GLN A 68 -15.53 0.97 -7.37
N GLY A 69 -15.14 2.14 -7.84
CA GLY A 69 -15.29 3.39 -7.11
C GLY A 69 -14.04 3.92 -6.44
N PHE A 70 -12.88 3.34 -6.72
CA PHE A 70 -11.62 3.87 -6.22
C PHE A 70 -10.98 4.73 -7.31
N TYR A 71 -10.87 6.03 -7.07
CA TYR A 71 -10.36 6.98 -8.05
C TYR A 71 -9.19 7.76 -7.48
N SER A 72 -8.13 7.88 -8.26
CA SER A 72 -6.94 8.62 -7.84
C SER A 72 -7.22 10.12 -7.68
N GLU A 73 -8.10 10.66 -8.49
CA GLU A 73 -8.46 12.08 -8.45
C GLU A 73 -9.27 12.45 -7.22
N ASN A 74 -9.72 11.48 -6.44
CA ASN A 74 -10.44 11.74 -5.20
C ASN A 74 -9.51 11.89 -4.00
N LEU A 75 -8.25 11.92 -4.26
CA LEU A 75 -7.23 12.00 -3.23
C LEU A 75 -7.07 13.40 -2.68
#